data_b3343bc180eacacfaac8264ad4cfb949
#
_entry.id   b3343bc180eacacfaac8264ad4cfb949
#
_cell.length_a   1.000
_cell.length_b   1.000
_cell.length_c   1.000
_cell.angle_alpha   90.00
_cell.angle_beta   90.00
_cell.angle_gamma   90.00
#
_symmetry.space_group_name_H-M   'P 1'
#
loop_
_entity.id
_entity.type
_entity.pdbx_description
1 polymer ?
#
loop_
_entity_poly.entity_id
_entity_poly.type
_entity_poly.pdbx_seq_one_letter_code
_entity_poly.pdbx_strand_id
1 'polypeptide(L)'
;MSFTYSTLKTAVQDYLECSETTFTTQLPTFITESEDRIFNFVQLPEQRKNVQGTTESGNRFLSCPTDFLAPMSLAVISSSTYAYLDLKHASFLKEYSPTTTVTGQPKYYSIYSQSSFALAPVPDANYTVELHYLYKPTSITSGSDSGTTVLSTDYPD
;
A
#
# COMPACT_ATOMS: atom_id res chain seq x y z
N MET A 1 12.82 2.54 -23.97
CA MET A 1 12.63 4.02 -23.91
C MET A 1 11.61 4.30 -22.81
N SER A 2 11.93 5.09 -21.80
CA SER A 2 10.98 5.40 -20.72
C SER A 2 9.87 6.31 -21.23
N PHE A 3 8.61 5.90 -21.07
CA PHE A 3 7.46 6.73 -21.42
C PHE A 3 7.15 7.72 -20.30
N THR A 4 6.95 8.98 -20.66
CA THR A 4 6.28 9.97 -19.81
C THR A 4 4.78 9.99 -20.15
N TYR A 5 3.97 10.61 -19.28
CA TYR A 5 2.54 10.77 -19.56
C TYR A 5 2.28 11.45 -20.92
N SER A 6 3.03 12.52 -21.23
CA SER A 6 2.89 13.24 -22.50
C SER A 6 3.21 12.35 -23.72
N THR A 7 4.32 11.60 -23.67
CA THR A 7 4.71 10.74 -24.78
C THR A 7 3.75 9.56 -24.95
N LEU A 8 3.24 8.98 -23.85
CA LEU A 8 2.23 7.93 -23.90
C LEU A 8 0.93 8.44 -24.51
N LYS A 9 0.46 9.60 -24.08
CA LYS A 9 -0.74 10.25 -24.61
C LYS A 9 -0.63 10.47 -26.12
N THR A 10 0.49 11.05 -26.59
CA THR A 10 0.72 11.27 -28.02
C THR A 10 0.76 9.94 -28.78
N ALA A 11 1.48 8.93 -28.29
CA ALA A 11 1.56 7.63 -28.94
C ALA A 11 0.19 6.96 -29.10
N VAL A 12 -0.68 7.03 -28.07
CA VAL A 12 -2.04 6.48 -28.15
C VAL A 12 -2.91 7.24 -29.16
N GLN A 13 -2.81 8.58 -29.19
CA GLN A 13 -3.55 9.40 -30.15
C GLN A 13 -3.11 9.14 -31.59
N ASP A 14 -1.80 9.03 -31.83
CA ASP A 14 -1.23 8.76 -33.15
C ASP A 14 -1.61 7.35 -33.64
N TYR A 15 -1.58 6.35 -32.74
CA TYR A 15 -1.96 4.97 -33.07
C TYR A 15 -3.44 4.84 -33.44
N LEU A 16 -4.31 5.58 -32.76
CA LEU A 16 -5.76 5.56 -33.00
C LEU A 16 -6.20 6.57 -34.06
N GLU A 17 -5.29 7.42 -34.55
CA GLU A 17 -5.61 8.53 -35.48
C GLU A 17 -6.77 9.39 -34.98
N CYS A 18 -6.90 9.56 -33.65
CA CYS A 18 -8.03 10.22 -33.00
C CYS A 18 -7.55 11.39 -32.15
N SER A 19 -7.96 12.60 -32.52
CA SER A 19 -7.68 13.83 -31.79
C SER A 19 -8.92 14.55 -31.26
N GLU A 20 -10.06 13.86 -31.20
CA GLU A 20 -11.31 14.42 -30.70
C GLU A 20 -11.19 14.85 -29.23
N THR A 21 -11.78 16.00 -28.91
CA THR A 21 -11.73 16.56 -27.55
C THR A 21 -12.29 15.61 -26.49
N THR A 22 -13.39 14.92 -26.80
CA THR A 22 -14.00 13.94 -25.88
C THR A 22 -13.04 12.79 -25.56
N PHE A 23 -12.39 12.23 -26.58
CA PHE A 23 -11.40 11.16 -26.40
C PHE A 23 -10.21 11.65 -25.59
N THR A 24 -9.66 12.81 -25.94
CA THR A 24 -8.49 13.39 -25.26
C THR A 24 -8.76 13.67 -23.77
N THR A 25 -9.99 14.07 -23.44
CA THR A 25 -10.41 14.34 -22.05
C THR A 25 -10.56 13.04 -21.25
N GLN A 26 -10.97 11.95 -21.86
CA GLN A 26 -11.15 10.66 -21.18
C GLN A 26 -9.88 9.81 -21.13
N LEU A 27 -8.89 10.11 -21.94
CA LEU A 27 -7.65 9.34 -22.06
C LEU A 27 -6.92 9.13 -20.71
N PRO A 28 -6.81 10.13 -19.81
CA PRO A 28 -6.24 9.92 -18.49
C PRO A 28 -6.96 8.84 -17.68
N THR A 29 -8.30 8.79 -17.76
CA THR A 29 -9.10 7.77 -17.07
C THR A 29 -8.80 6.37 -17.60
N PHE A 30 -8.75 6.21 -18.92
CA PHE A 30 -8.42 4.91 -19.54
C PHE A 30 -7.01 4.43 -19.17
N ILE A 31 -6.04 5.34 -19.12
CA ILE A 31 -4.67 5.01 -18.72
C ILE A 31 -4.66 4.55 -17.25
N THR A 32 -5.29 5.30 -16.35
CA THR A 32 -5.35 4.95 -14.92
C THR A 32 -6.03 3.60 -14.68
N GLU A 33 -7.15 3.33 -15.36
CA GLU A 33 -7.85 2.04 -15.26
C GLU A 33 -7.00 0.88 -15.79
N SER A 34 -6.23 1.11 -16.84
CA SER A 34 -5.32 0.12 -17.41
C SER A 34 -4.17 -0.19 -16.45
N GLU A 35 -3.56 0.82 -15.83
CA GLU A 35 -2.53 0.66 -14.79
C GLU A 35 -3.09 -0.10 -13.59
N ASP A 36 -4.26 0.29 -13.09
CA ASP A 36 -4.92 -0.39 -11.96
C ASP A 36 -5.18 -1.87 -12.29
N ARG A 37 -5.57 -2.17 -13.51
CA ARG A 37 -5.76 -3.55 -13.95
C ARG A 37 -4.45 -4.33 -13.97
N ILE A 38 -3.36 -3.75 -14.47
CA ILE A 38 -2.03 -4.38 -14.47
C ILE A 38 -1.58 -4.65 -13.03
N PHE A 39 -1.62 -3.64 -12.15
CA PHE A 39 -1.18 -3.77 -10.76
C PHE A 39 -2.02 -4.75 -9.92
N ASN A 40 -3.28 -4.96 -10.27
CA ASN A 40 -4.11 -5.97 -9.63
C ASN A 40 -3.81 -7.41 -10.10
N PHE A 41 -3.35 -7.57 -11.35
CA PHE A 41 -3.01 -8.88 -11.90
C PHE A 41 -1.57 -9.30 -11.62
N VAL A 42 -0.65 -8.35 -11.67
CA VAL A 42 0.79 -8.60 -11.56
C VAL A 42 1.32 -7.95 -10.30
N GLN A 43 1.76 -8.77 -9.34
CA GLN A 43 2.45 -8.29 -8.15
C GLN A 43 3.91 -8.03 -8.47
N LEU A 44 4.24 -6.80 -8.84
CA LEU A 44 5.61 -6.40 -9.14
C LEU A 44 6.43 -6.27 -7.86
N PRO A 45 7.72 -6.65 -7.86
CA PRO A 45 8.62 -6.45 -6.71
C PRO A 45 8.67 -5.00 -6.24
N GLU A 46 8.59 -4.07 -7.17
CA GLU A 46 8.61 -2.62 -6.95
C GLU A 46 7.38 -2.10 -6.21
N GLN A 47 6.28 -2.88 -6.17
CA GLN A 47 5.10 -2.57 -5.35
C GLN A 47 5.31 -2.84 -3.85
N ARG A 48 6.53 -3.22 -3.44
CA ARG A 48 6.84 -3.49 -2.04
C ARG A 48 7.47 -2.27 -1.39
N LYS A 49 6.93 -1.89 -0.26
CA LYS A 49 7.47 -0.83 0.58
C LYS A 49 7.69 -1.32 1.99
N ASN A 50 8.63 -0.67 2.66
CA ASN A 50 8.88 -0.83 4.07
C ASN A 50 8.71 0.54 4.75
N VAL A 51 7.97 0.58 5.86
CA VAL A 51 7.75 1.81 6.63
C VAL A 51 7.82 1.48 8.12
N GLN A 52 8.42 2.39 8.87
CA GLN A 52 8.39 2.33 10.33
C GLN A 52 7.32 3.26 10.88
N GLY A 53 6.71 2.81 11.96
CA GLY A 53 5.71 3.54 12.73
C GLY A 53 5.91 3.29 14.22
N THR A 54 4.96 3.75 15.02
CA THR A 54 5.01 3.55 16.48
C THR A 54 3.62 3.16 16.97
N THR A 55 3.56 2.15 17.85
CA THR A 55 2.33 1.86 18.59
C THR A 55 2.16 2.87 19.71
N GLU A 56 0.94 3.06 20.16
CA GLU A 56 0.59 3.88 21.31
C GLU A 56 0.18 2.95 22.47
N SER A 57 0.75 3.19 23.64
CA SER A 57 0.43 2.42 24.85
C SER A 57 -1.08 2.51 25.18
N GLY A 58 -1.71 1.37 25.40
CA GLY A 58 -3.14 1.28 25.67
C GLY A 58 -4.04 1.35 24.43
N ASN A 59 -3.50 1.63 23.27
CA ASN A 59 -4.24 1.67 22.01
C ASN A 59 -3.99 0.40 21.19
N ARG A 60 -5.07 -0.36 20.93
CA ARG A 60 -4.98 -1.59 20.13
C ARG A 60 -4.90 -1.34 18.63
N PHE A 61 -5.14 -0.12 18.18
CA PHE A 61 -5.17 0.19 16.75
C PHE A 61 -3.86 0.83 16.29
N LEU A 62 -3.36 0.34 15.16
CA LEU A 62 -2.20 0.87 14.46
C LEU A 62 -2.65 1.38 13.09
N SER A 63 -2.34 2.63 12.79
CA SER A 63 -2.70 3.23 11.50
C SER A 63 -1.90 2.63 10.36
N CYS A 64 -2.55 2.40 9.22
CA CYS A 64 -1.92 2.01 7.96
C CYS A 64 -1.48 3.24 7.16
N PRO A 65 -0.44 3.12 6.33
CA PRO A 65 -0.14 4.12 5.30
C PRO A 65 -1.31 4.33 4.33
N THR A 66 -1.43 5.52 3.76
CA THR A 66 -2.51 5.87 2.84
C THR A 66 -2.47 5.12 1.50
N ASP A 67 -1.29 4.64 1.13
CA ASP A 67 -1.04 3.85 -0.08
C ASP A 67 -1.05 2.32 0.17
N PHE A 68 -1.46 1.90 1.38
CA PHE A 68 -1.51 0.50 1.79
C PHE A 68 -2.52 -0.31 0.97
N LEU A 69 -2.06 -1.44 0.43
CA LEU A 69 -2.89 -2.38 -0.31
C LEU A 69 -3.01 -3.73 0.42
N ALA A 70 -1.88 -4.34 0.78
CA ALA A 70 -1.86 -5.62 1.50
C ALA A 70 -0.60 -5.76 2.37
N PRO A 71 -0.71 -6.35 3.57
CA PRO A 71 0.45 -6.57 4.42
C PRO A 71 1.25 -7.80 3.92
N MET A 72 2.56 -7.70 3.99
CA MET A 72 3.47 -8.83 3.80
C MET A 72 4.02 -9.30 5.16
N SER A 73 4.51 -8.38 5.97
CA SER A 73 4.94 -8.67 7.34
C SER A 73 4.80 -7.44 8.21
N LEU A 74 4.53 -7.65 9.49
CA LEU A 74 4.53 -6.63 10.53
C LEU A 74 5.42 -7.11 11.67
N ALA A 75 6.36 -6.30 12.10
CA ALA A 75 7.26 -6.62 13.21
C ALA A 75 7.24 -5.51 14.26
N VAL A 76 7.36 -5.91 15.51
CA VAL A 76 7.69 -5.00 16.62
C VAL A 76 9.20 -5.02 16.81
N ILE A 77 9.81 -3.85 16.89
CA ILE A 77 11.24 -3.69 17.13
C ILE A 77 11.44 -3.29 18.61
N SER A 78 12.10 -4.15 19.35
CA SER A 78 12.46 -3.89 20.73
C SER A 78 13.94 -4.21 20.93
N SER A 79 14.72 -3.25 21.43
CA SER A 79 16.17 -3.41 21.67
C SER A 79 16.92 -4.03 20.48
N SER A 80 16.65 -3.55 19.27
CA SER A 80 17.22 -4.04 18.00
C SER A 80 16.81 -5.48 17.62
N THR A 81 15.83 -6.06 18.31
CA THR A 81 15.29 -7.38 17.99
C THR A 81 13.94 -7.23 17.31
N TYR A 82 13.77 -7.93 16.19
CA TYR A 82 12.52 -7.97 15.43
C TYR A 82 11.66 -9.12 15.94
N ALA A 83 10.49 -8.79 16.47
CA ALA A 83 9.45 -9.77 16.81
C ALA A 83 8.34 -9.67 15.76
N TYR A 84 8.30 -10.64 14.84
CA TYR A 84 7.27 -10.68 13.80
C TYR A 84 5.93 -11.07 14.39
N LEU A 85 4.87 -10.37 13.98
CA LEU A 85 3.50 -10.61 14.38
C LEU A 85 2.81 -11.55 13.38
N ASP A 86 2.01 -12.46 13.87
CA ASP A 86 1.17 -13.31 13.02
C ASP A 86 -0.11 -12.59 12.60
N LEU A 87 -0.40 -12.64 11.31
CA LEU A 87 -1.70 -12.21 10.79
C LEU A 87 -2.78 -13.22 11.17
N LYS A 88 -3.81 -12.77 11.87
CA LYS A 88 -4.95 -13.59 12.28
C LYS A 88 -6.27 -12.93 11.88
N HIS A 89 -7.32 -13.73 11.81
CA HIS A 89 -8.66 -13.20 11.59
C HIS A 89 -9.12 -12.37 12.80
N ALA A 90 -9.96 -11.35 12.59
CA ALA A 90 -10.41 -10.46 13.63
C ALA A 90 -11.17 -11.17 14.77
N SER A 91 -11.86 -12.30 14.49
CA SER A 91 -12.51 -13.11 15.50
C SER A 91 -11.53 -13.73 16.49
N PHE A 92 -10.37 -14.20 16.01
CA PHE A 92 -9.31 -14.72 16.87
C PHE A 92 -8.81 -13.64 17.85
N LEU A 93 -8.60 -12.41 17.37
CA LEU A 93 -8.15 -11.32 18.23
C LEU A 93 -9.17 -10.99 19.34
N LYS A 94 -10.46 -11.05 19.02
CA LYS A 94 -11.54 -10.82 19.99
C LYS A 94 -11.60 -11.92 21.06
N GLU A 95 -11.32 -13.16 20.68
CA GLU A 95 -11.25 -14.28 21.60
C GLU A 95 -9.98 -14.25 22.46
N TYR A 96 -8.82 -13.98 21.83
CA TYR A 96 -7.52 -13.93 22.50
C TYR A 96 -7.39 -12.76 23.47
N SER A 97 -7.89 -11.59 23.11
CA SER A 97 -7.84 -10.36 23.91
C SER A 97 -9.21 -9.68 23.91
N PRO A 98 -10.21 -10.25 24.66
CA PRO A 98 -11.58 -9.75 24.68
C PRO A 98 -11.70 -8.39 25.35
N THR A 99 -10.76 -8.06 26.24
CA THR A 99 -10.73 -6.79 26.98
C THR A 99 -9.49 -5.98 26.63
N THR A 100 -9.56 -4.67 26.81
CA THR A 100 -8.40 -3.77 26.62
C THR A 100 -7.47 -3.73 27.84
N THR A 101 -7.83 -4.42 28.92
CA THR A 101 -7.05 -4.46 30.16
C THR A 101 -5.87 -5.43 30.10
N VAL A 102 -5.91 -6.40 29.19
CA VAL A 102 -4.79 -7.33 28.97
C VAL A 102 -3.81 -6.65 28.02
N THR A 103 -2.76 -6.10 28.58
CA THR A 103 -1.71 -5.37 27.84
C THR A 103 -0.43 -6.17 27.77
N GLY A 104 0.42 -5.88 26.79
CA GLY A 104 1.72 -6.51 26.59
C GLY A 104 2.27 -6.22 25.19
N GLN A 105 3.48 -6.73 24.93
CA GLN A 105 4.03 -6.64 23.58
C GLN A 105 3.12 -7.39 22.58
N PRO A 106 2.67 -6.74 21.49
CA PRO A 106 1.83 -7.38 20.47
C PRO A 106 2.49 -8.62 19.87
N LYS A 107 1.68 -9.65 19.61
CA LYS A 107 2.09 -10.90 18.97
C LYS A 107 1.26 -11.21 17.72
N TYR A 108 0.04 -10.72 17.69
CA TYR A 108 -0.90 -10.96 16.60
C TYR A 108 -1.47 -9.64 16.08
N TYR A 109 -1.80 -9.63 14.82
CA TYR A 109 -2.51 -8.51 14.23
C TYR A 109 -3.60 -8.98 13.27
N SER A 110 -4.58 -8.14 13.01
CA SER A 110 -5.59 -8.33 11.97
C SER A 110 -5.81 -7.04 11.21
N ILE A 111 -6.23 -7.16 9.97
CA ILE A 111 -6.72 -6.02 9.19
C ILE A 111 -8.10 -5.66 9.75
N TYR A 112 -8.19 -4.49 10.38
CA TYR A 112 -9.44 -4.02 10.98
C TYR A 112 -10.25 -3.17 10.00
N SER A 113 -9.57 -2.29 9.27
CA SER A 113 -10.13 -1.45 8.21
C SER A 113 -9.05 -1.19 7.14
N GLN A 114 -9.40 -0.47 6.08
CA GLN A 114 -8.43 -0.04 5.06
C GLN A 114 -7.31 0.84 5.64
N SER A 115 -7.58 1.51 6.76
CA SER A 115 -6.65 2.49 7.36
C SER A 115 -6.07 2.05 8.69
N SER A 116 -6.40 0.85 9.20
CA SER A 116 -5.93 0.41 10.51
C SER A 116 -5.83 -1.09 10.69
N PHE A 117 -4.81 -1.51 11.43
CA PHE A 117 -4.66 -2.84 12.00
C PHE A 117 -5.16 -2.86 13.44
N ALA A 118 -5.67 -4.02 13.89
CA ALA A 118 -5.88 -4.29 15.30
C ALA A 118 -4.76 -5.20 15.80
N LEU A 119 -4.21 -4.87 16.96
CA LEU A 119 -3.12 -5.59 17.62
C LEU A 119 -3.62 -6.38 18.82
N ALA A 120 -3.00 -7.51 19.12
CA ALA A 120 -3.25 -8.29 20.32
C ALA A 120 -1.96 -8.97 20.84
N PRO A 121 -1.72 -8.92 22.18
CA PRO A 121 -2.41 -8.11 23.18
C PRO A 121 -2.33 -6.60 22.89
N VAL A 122 -3.06 -5.80 23.66
CA VAL A 122 -3.00 -4.33 23.56
C VAL A 122 -1.59 -3.87 23.96
N PRO A 123 -0.91 -2.99 23.19
CA PRO A 123 0.42 -2.52 23.54
C PRO A 123 0.48 -1.91 24.95
N ASP A 124 1.44 -2.34 25.74
CA ASP A 124 1.72 -1.79 27.09
C ASP A 124 2.72 -0.64 27.06
N ALA A 125 3.35 -0.42 25.92
CA ALA A 125 4.32 0.66 25.68
C ALA A 125 4.24 1.14 24.23
N ASN A 126 4.96 2.23 23.96
CA ASN A 126 5.19 2.70 22.61
C ASN A 126 6.32 1.88 21.98
N TYR A 127 5.97 0.95 21.10
CA TYR A 127 6.92 0.14 20.36
C TYR A 127 7.13 0.69 18.96
N THR A 128 8.38 0.70 18.50
CA THR A 128 8.64 0.88 17.07
C THR A 128 8.16 -0.35 16.35
N VAL A 129 7.42 -0.14 15.26
CA VAL A 129 6.93 -1.20 14.38
C VAL A 129 7.45 -0.99 12.97
N GLU A 130 7.67 -2.08 12.28
CA GLU A 130 8.06 -2.07 10.87
C GLU A 130 7.04 -2.87 10.06
N LEU A 131 6.42 -2.18 9.10
CA LEU A 131 5.45 -2.76 8.18
C LEU A 131 6.09 -2.91 6.80
N HIS A 132 6.17 -4.14 6.33
CA HIS A 132 6.48 -4.47 4.94
C HIS A 132 5.14 -4.78 4.24
N TYR A 133 4.84 -4.09 3.15
CA TYR A 133 3.53 -4.13 2.51
C TYR A 133 3.59 -3.90 1.01
N LEU A 134 2.53 -4.31 0.33
CA LEU A 134 2.26 -3.93 -1.04
C LEU A 134 1.55 -2.58 -1.04
N TYR A 135 2.06 -1.65 -1.85
CA TYR A 135 1.43 -0.35 -2.03
C TYR A 135 0.83 -0.21 -3.43
N LYS A 136 -0.15 0.67 -3.56
CA LYS A 136 -0.67 1.08 -4.86
C LYS A 136 0.24 2.16 -5.43
N PRO A 137 0.94 1.93 -6.55
CA PRO A 137 1.74 2.95 -7.20
C PRO A 137 0.89 4.13 -7.66
N THR A 138 1.51 5.29 -7.69
CA THR A 138 0.88 6.49 -8.25
C THR A 138 0.76 6.36 -9.77
N SER A 139 -0.41 6.65 -10.35
CA SER A 139 -0.62 6.62 -11.79
C SER A 139 0.30 7.61 -12.52
N ILE A 140 0.73 7.26 -13.73
CA ILE A 140 1.46 8.14 -14.63
C ILE A 140 0.71 9.46 -14.91
N THR A 141 -0.62 9.44 -14.80
CA THR A 141 -1.49 10.59 -15.05
C THR A 141 -1.51 11.59 -13.91
N SER A 142 -1.02 11.24 -12.71
CA SER A 142 -1.07 12.10 -11.52
C SER A 142 0.04 13.16 -11.48
N GLY A 143 1.09 12.99 -12.27
CA GLY A 143 2.11 14.02 -12.51
C GLY A 143 1.78 14.76 -13.81
N SER A 144 2.07 16.05 -13.93
CA SER A 144 1.95 16.80 -15.19
C SER A 144 2.53 16.01 -16.38
N ASP A 145 2.65 16.58 -17.55
CA ASP A 145 3.13 15.94 -18.78
C ASP A 145 4.46 15.15 -18.64
N SER A 146 5.25 15.41 -17.60
CA SER A 146 6.48 14.68 -17.27
C SER A 146 6.28 13.51 -16.29
N GLY A 147 5.03 13.20 -15.88
CA GLY A 147 4.71 12.11 -14.97
C GLY A 147 5.25 10.76 -15.48
N THR A 148 5.81 9.97 -14.57
CA THR A 148 6.29 8.61 -14.80
C THR A 148 5.68 7.67 -13.76
N THR A 149 5.64 6.39 -14.06
CA THR A 149 5.21 5.33 -13.15
C THR A 149 6.27 4.22 -13.12
N VAL A 150 6.18 3.32 -12.16
CA VAL A 150 7.02 2.11 -12.09
C VAL A 150 7.05 1.37 -13.44
N LEU A 151 5.89 1.24 -14.11
CA LEU A 151 5.82 0.58 -15.42
C LEU A 151 6.64 1.30 -16.49
N SER A 152 6.70 2.64 -16.44
CA SER A 152 7.43 3.42 -17.45
C SER A 152 8.91 3.56 -17.19
N THR A 153 9.36 3.38 -15.93
CA THR A 153 10.76 3.53 -15.51
C THR A 153 11.50 2.21 -15.47
N ASP A 154 10.88 1.20 -14.88
CA ASP A 154 11.54 -0.07 -14.60
C ASP A 154 11.21 -1.15 -15.64
N TYR A 155 10.10 -0.97 -16.37
CA TYR A 155 9.64 -1.86 -17.46
C TYR A 155 9.31 -1.04 -18.72
N PRO A 156 10.33 -0.42 -19.37
CA PRO A 156 10.09 0.52 -20.46
C PRO A 156 9.74 -0.14 -21.81
N ASP A 157 9.85 -1.47 -21.95
CA ASP A 157 9.63 -2.21 -23.21
C ASP A 157 8.71 -3.42 -22.99
#